data_740ec613db1bb80b70803edb9cf970fd
#
_entry.id   740ec613db1bb80b70803edb9cf970fd
#
_cell.length_a   1.000
_cell.length_b   1.000
_cell.length_c   1.000
_cell.angle_alpha   90.00
_cell.angle_beta   90.00
_cell.angle_gamma   90.00
#
_symmetry.space_group_name_H-M   'P 1'
#
loop_
_entity.id
_entity.type
_entity.pdbx_description
1 polymer ?
#
loop_
_entity_poly.entity_id
_entity_poly.type
_entity_poly.pdbx_seq_one_letter_code
_entity_poly.pdbx_strand_id
1 'polypeptide(L)'
;MAKTKQFTYENSIKWQGEKKGLLSSDSKPHIEVATPPEFKGHYGKWSPEDLFVGAVNCCIMTTFLYYAQRNNLNLLNYESKVCGMLEMQEGKLVFTQISVRPKIIVASPEDCRMAKEFIDKAENNCLISNSIKSKVEVTPEIKTEA
;
A
#
# COMPACT_ATOMS: atom_id res chain seq x y z
N MET A 1 26.79 10.17 -20.42
CA MET A 1 25.53 10.31 -19.68
C MET A 1 25.00 8.96 -19.24
N ALA A 2 24.73 8.80 -17.95
CA ALA A 2 24.17 7.55 -17.46
C ALA A 2 22.72 7.42 -17.94
N LYS A 3 22.35 6.25 -18.44
CA LYS A 3 20.96 5.98 -18.81
C LYS A 3 20.13 5.77 -17.55
N THR A 4 19.01 6.49 -17.44
CA THR A 4 18.02 6.26 -16.40
C THR A 4 17.36 4.91 -16.65
N LYS A 5 17.31 4.06 -15.63
CA LYS A 5 16.59 2.78 -15.73
C LYS A 5 15.10 3.05 -15.81
N GLN A 6 14.43 2.30 -16.67
CA GLN A 6 12.98 2.36 -16.81
C GLN A 6 12.39 0.98 -16.55
N PHE A 7 11.30 0.95 -15.79
CA PHE A 7 10.55 -0.27 -15.51
C PHE A 7 9.11 -0.03 -15.92
N THR A 8 8.52 -0.95 -16.62
CA THR A 8 7.14 -0.83 -17.10
C THR A 8 6.26 -1.87 -16.43
N TYR A 9 5.01 -1.49 -16.18
CA TYR A 9 4.01 -2.37 -15.55
C TYR A 9 2.75 -2.30 -16.37
N GLU A 10 2.20 -3.45 -16.73
CA GLU A 10 1.04 -3.54 -17.61
C GLU A 10 -0.06 -4.38 -16.99
N ASN A 11 -1.29 -3.99 -17.25
CA ASN A 11 -2.45 -4.80 -16.88
C ASN A 11 -3.56 -4.53 -17.88
N SER A 12 -4.59 -5.35 -17.84
CA SER A 12 -5.75 -5.24 -18.70
C SER A 12 -7.01 -5.28 -17.88
N ILE A 13 -8.03 -4.57 -18.35
CA ILE A 13 -9.36 -4.57 -17.73
C ILE A 13 -10.38 -4.99 -18.76
N LYS A 14 -11.31 -5.86 -18.38
CA LYS A 14 -12.39 -6.31 -19.25
C LYS A 14 -13.72 -6.08 -18.54
N TRP A 15 -14.63 -5.39 -19.20
CA TRP A 15 -15.96 -5.14 -18.66
C TRP A 15 -16.75 -6.44 -18.52
N GLN A 16 -17.43 -6.61 -17.39
CA GLN A 16 -18.22 -7.80 -17.09
C GLN A 16 -19.69 -7.50 -16.82
N GLY A 17 -20.18 -6.40 -17.37
CA GLY A 17 -21.56 -5.99 -17.18
C GLY A 17 -21.70 -5.01 -16.02
N GLU A 18 -22.72 -4.17 -16.09
CA GLU A 18 -23.00 -3.15 -15.07
C GLU A 18 -21.76 -2.30 -14.79
N LYS A 19 -21.34 -2.16 -13.52
CA LYS A 19 -20.15 -1.39 -13.13
C LYS A 19 -19.03 -2.31 -12.66
N LYS A 20 -18.90 -3.46 -13.29
CA LYS A 20 -17.96 -4.51 -12.90
C LYS A 20 -16.95 -4.78 -14.00
N GLY A 21 -15.76 -5.23 -13.59
CA GLY A 21 -14.72 -5.61 -14.53
C GLY A 21 -13.80 -6.66 -13.95
N LEU A 22 -12.97 -7.22 -14.83
CA LEU A 22 -11.94 -8.17 -14.44
C LEU A 22 -10.58 -7.55 -14.76
N LEU A 23 -9.80 -7.32 -13.73
CA LEU A 23 -8.45 -6.79 -13.84
C LEU A 23 -7.48 -7.97 -13.93
N SER A 24 -6.60 -7.97 -14.90
CA SER A 24 -5.66 -9.06 -15.10
C SER A 24 -4.29 -8.57 -15.50
N SER A 25 -3.29 -9.37 -15.21
CA SER A 25 -1.92 -9.18 -15.64
C SER A 25 -1.28 -10.54 -15.79
N ASP A 26 -0.26 -10.64 -16.64
CA ASP A 26 0.40 -11.92 -16.94
C ASP A 26 0.92 -12.56 -15.64
N SER A 27 0.66 -13.87 -15.52
CA SER A 27 1.13 -14.71 -14.41
C SER A 27 0.60 -14.35 -13.04
N LYS A 28 -0.46 -13.54 -12.97
CA LYS A 28 -1.04 -13.12 -11.70
C LYS A 28 -2.50 -13.53 -11.60
N PRO A 29 -3.02 -13.75 -10.38
CA PRO A 29 -4.46 -13.98 -10.20
C PRO A 29 -5.26 -12.79 -10.70
N HIS A 30 -6.41 -13.07 -11.29
CA HIS A 30 -7.36 -12.03 -11.70
C HIS A 30 -8.00 -11.39 -10.47
N ILE A 31 -8.33 -10.12 -10.58
CA ILE A 31 -9.06 -9.39 -9.53
C ILE A 31 -10.39 -8.93 -10.09
N GLU A 32 -11.49 -9.34 -9.46
CA GLU A 32 -12.80 -8.80 -9.79
C GLU A 32 -12.91 -7.42 -9.16
N VAL A 33 -13.25 -6.41 -9.98
CA VAL A 33 -13.33 -5.02 -9.55
C VAL A 33 -14.71 -4.44 -9.87
N ALA A 34 -15.10 -3.45 -9.10
CA ALA A 34 -16.37 -2.76 -9.32
C ALA A 34 -16.33 -1.36 -8.72
N THR A 35 -17.22 -0.50 -9.21
CA THR A 35 -17.55 0.75 -8.52
C THR A 35 -18.05 0.39 -7.11
N PRO A 36 -17.62 1.09 -6.05
CA PRO A 36 -18.04 0.75 -4.69
C PRO A 36 -19.51 1.13 -4.43
N PRO A 37 -20.12 0.55 -3.40
CA PRO A 37 -21.55 0.78 -3.10
C PRO A 37 -21.91 2.25 -2.89
N GLU A 38 -21.04 3.04 -2.28
CA GLU A 38 -21.29 4.47 -2.02
C GLU A 38 -21.44 5.28 -3.31
N PHE A 39 -20.96 4.76 -4.45
CA PHE A 39 -21.14 5.37 -5.76
C PHE A 39 -22.09 4.52 -6.62
N LYS A 40 -23.04 3.83 -5.99
CA LYS A 40 -24.06 3.00 -6.64
C LYS A 40 -23.45 1.85 -7.42
N GLY A 41 -22.45 1.23 -6.83
CA GLY A 41 -21.78 0.06 -7.40
C GLY A 41 -22.21 -1.23 -6.72
N HIS A 42 -21.20 -2.07 -6.40
CA HIS A 42 -21.45 -3.43 -5.96
C HIS A 42 -20.66 -3.79 -4.71
N TYR A 43 -21.30 -4.52 -3.81
CA TYR A 43 -20.65 -5.09 -2.63
C TYR A 43 -19.74 -6.26 -3.00
N GLY A 44 -18.76 -6.49 -2.15
CA GLY A 44 -17.97 -7.73 -2.19
C GLY A 44 -16.90 -7.78 -3.26
N LYS A 45 -16.60 -6.65 -3.89
CA LYS A 45 -15.53 -6.57 -4.90
C LYS A 45 -14.59 -5.44 -4.57
N TRP A 46 -13.35 -5.61 -4.99
CA TRP A 46 -12.36 -4.54 -4.87
C TRP A 46 -12.76 -3.39 -5.78
N SER A 47 -12.61 -2.17 -5.28
CA SER A 47 -12.86 -0.96 -6.06
C SER A 47 -11.55 -0.30 -6.45
N PRO A 48 -11.55 0.61 -7.43
CA PRO A 48 -10.36 1.42 -7.72
C PRO A 48 -9.84 2.14 -6.47
N GLU A 49 -10.74 2.62 -5.62
CA GLU A 49 -10.41 3.29 -4.37
C GLU A 49 -9.66 2.35 -3.42
N ASP A 50 -10.17 1.11 -3.29
CA ASP A 50 -9.50 0.09 -2.48
C ASP A 50 -8.10 -0.23 -3.01
N LEU A 51 -7.98 -0.36 -4.33
CA LEU A 51 -6.71 -0.69 -4.97
C LEU A 51 -5.68 0.42 -4.81
N PHE A 52 -6.11 1.67 -4.91
CA PHE A 52 -5.24 2.83 -4.73
C PHE A 52 -4.68 2.87 -3.30
N VAL A 53 -5.56 2.77 -2.32
CA VAL A 53 -5.18 2.78 -0.90
C VAL A 53 -4.36 1.52 -0.58
N GLY A 54 -4.75 0.38 -1.14
CA GLY A 54 -4.04 -0.89 -0.97
C GLY A 54 -2.62 -0.84 -1.54
N ALA A 55 -2.42 -0.15 -2.65
CA ALA A 55 -1.09 0.01 -3.23
C ALA A 55 -0.12 0.69 -2.26
N VAL A 56 -0.58 1.72 -1.55
CA VAL A 56 0.23 2.39 -0.53
C VAL A 56 0.56 1.44 0.61
N ASN A 57 -0.45 0.73 1.12
CA ASN A 57 -0.26 -0.23 2.21
C ASN A 57 0.75 -1.32 1.84
N CYS A 58 0.61 -1.89 0.64
CA CYS A 58 1.53 -2.91 0.14
C CYS A 58 2.95 -2.37 -0.02
N CYS A 59 3.09 -1.16 -0.56
CA CYS A 59 4.40 -0.59 -0.83
C CYS A 59 5.16 -0.26 0.45
N ILE A 60 4.48 0.25 1.46
CA ILE A 60 5.11 0.48 2.77
C ILE A 60 5.67 -0.84 3.32
N MET A 61 4.89 -1.92 3.25
CA MET A 61 5.34 -3.24 3.70
C MET A 61 6.54 -3.73 2.90
N THR A 62 6.44 -3.74 1.58
CA THR A 62 7.52 -4.29 0.76
C THR A 62 8.81 -3.48 0.86
N THR A 63 8.70 -2.17 1.01
CA THR A 63 9.86 -1.31 1.22
C THR A 63 10.49 -1.57 2.59
N PHE A 64 9.66 -1.72 3.63
CA PHE A 64 10.13 -2.11 4.96
C PHE A 64 10.86 -3.46 4.90
N LEU A 65 10.26 -4.45 4.24
CA LEU A 65 10.85 -5.79 4.12
C LEU A 65 12.19 -5.76 3.39
N TYR A 66 12.33 -4.88 2.42
CA TYR A 66 13.63 -4.70 1.74
C TYR A 66 14.74 -4.35 2.75
N TYR A 67 14.49 -3.36 3.61
CA TYR A 67 15.46 -2.98 4.62
C TYR A 67 15.65 -4.05 5.69
N ALA A 68 14.55 -4.67 6.11
CA ALA A 68 14.56 -5.70 7.14
C ALA A 68 15.42 -6.90 6.71
N GLN A 69 15.21 -7.38 5.49
CA GLN A 69 15.95 -8.54 4.98
C GLN A 69 17.42 -8.20 4.73
N ARG A 70 17.67 -7.02 4.20
CA ARG A 70 19.04 -6.57 3.91
C ARG A 70 19.90 -6.46 5.18
N ASN A 71 19.28 -6.20 6.31
CA ASN A 71 19.98 -6.00 7.59
C ASN A 71 19.74 -7.13 8.58
N ASN A 72 19.18 -8.24 8.13
CA ASN A 72 18.96 -9.44 8.95
C ASN A 72 18.14 -9.17 10.21
N LEU A 73 17.09 -8.33 10.09
CA LEU A 73 16.18 -8.07 11.19
C LEU A 73 15.43 -9.35 11.55
N ASN A 74 15.36 -9.65 12.84
CA ASN A 74 14.59 -10.79 13.32
C ASN A 74 13.10 -10.42 13.41
N LEU A 75 12.46 -10.36 12.25
CA LEU A 75 11.07 -10.03 12.13
C LEU A 75 10.22 -11.26 12.37
N LEU A 76 9.29 -11.17 13.32
CA LEU A 76 8.39 -12.27 13.66
C LEU A 76 7.01 -12.10 13.01
N ASN A 77 6.53 -10.86 12.90
CA ASN A 77 5.23 -10.62 12.25
C ASN A 77 5.15 -9.18 11.75
N TYR A 78 4.43 -8.99 10.68
CA TYR A 78 4.07 -7.69 10.14
C TYR A 78 2.63 -7.75 9.67
N GLU A 79 1.81 -6.86 10.17
CA GLU A 79 0.47 -6.66 9.63
C GLU A 79 0.17 -5.17 9.67
N SER A 80 -0.71 -4.71 8.78
CA SER A 80 -0.95 -3.28 8.67
C SER A 80 -2.39 -3.02 8.26
N LYS A 81 -2.96 -1.98 8.86
CA LYS A 81 -4.24 -1.44 8.44
C LYS A 81 -3.99 -0.10 7.79
N VAL A 82 -4.79 0.22 6.78
CA VAL A 82 -4.69 1.47 6.05
C VAL A 82 -6.07 2.09 5.95
N CYS A 83 -6.12 3.42 6.02
CA CYS A 83 -7.35 4.17 5.84
C CYS A 83 -7.07 5.34 4.90
N GLY A 84 -7.81 5.42 3.80
CA GLY A 84 -7.73 6.54 2.87
C GLY A 84 -8.94 7.44 3.05
N MET A 85 -8.71 8.74 3.08
CA MET A 85 -9.77 9.74 3.20
C MET A 85 -10.02 10.40 1.86
N LEU A 86 -11.22 10.19 1.32
CA LEU A 86 -11.64 10.76 0.05
C LEU A 86 -12.50 11.99 0.33
N GLU A 87 -12.07 13.14 -0.16
CA GLU A 87 -12.72 14.42 0.13
C GLU A 87 -12.86 15.27 -1.12
N MET A 88 -13.84 16.16 -1.10
CA MET A 88 -14.00 17.13 -2.16
C MET A 88 -12.98 18.27 -2.02
N GLN A 89 -12.20 18.51 -3.04
CA GLN A 89 -11.28 19.65 -3.13
C GLN A 89 -11.43 20.30 -4.49
N GLU A 90 -11.70 21.60 -4.49
CA GLU A 90 -11.83 22.37 -5.72
C GLU A 90 -12.76 21.70 -6.74
N GLY A 91 -13.89 21.18 -6.25
CA GLY A 91 -14.91 20.55 -7.08
C GLY A 91 -14.62 19.13 -7.51
N LYS A 92 -13.55 18.51 -7.01
CA LYS A 92 -13.18 17.14 -7.37
C LYS A 92 -12.96 16.29 -6.13
N LEU A 93 -13.32 15.01 -6.23
CA LEU A 93 -13.02 14.04 -5.18
C LEU A 93 -11.54 13.63 -5.31
N VAL A 94 -10.80 13.76 -4.22
CA VAL A 94 -9.39 13.36 -4.17
C VAL A 94 -9.09 12.68 -2.84
N PHE A 95 -8.15 11.76 -2.84
CA PHE A 95 -7.62 11.22 -1.60
C PHE A 95 -6.67 12.24 -0.99
N THR A 96 -7.09 12.88 0.09
CA THR A 96 -6.30 13.91 0.75
C THR A 96 -5.28 13.33 1.70
N GLN A 97 -5.63 12.22 2.36
CA GLN A 97 -4.75 11.60 3.34
C GLN A 97 -4.91 10.09 3.33
N ILE A 98 -3.78 9.41 3.49
CA ILE A 98 -3.75 7.95 3.64
C ILE A 98 -2.94 7.65 4.89
N SER A 99 -3.58 7.01 5.87
CA SER A 99 -2.98 6.67 7.16
C SER A 99 -2.67 5.17 7.18
N VAL A 100 -1.40 4.83 7.38
CA VAL A 100 -0.93 3.45 7.44
C VAL A 100 -0.50 3.13 8.87
N ARG A 101 -0.98 2.03 9.41
CA ARG A 101 -0.71 1.63 10.79
C ARG A 101 -0.12 0.23 10.85
N PRO A 102 1.20 0.10 10.62
CA PRO A 102 1.85 -1.20 10.72
C PRO A 102 1.99 -1.64 12.17
N LYS A 103 1.76 -2.93 12.38
CA LYS A 103 2.04 -3.58 13.65
C LYS A 103 3.18 -4.56 13.41
N ILE A 104 4.32 -4.30 14.03
CA ILE A 104 5.56 -5.02 13.76
C ILE A 104 5.99 -5.73 15.04
N ILE A 105 6.17 -7.04 14.96
CA ILE A 105 6.64 -7.86 16.08
C ILE A 105 8.04 -8.35 15.74
N VAL A 106 8.98 -8.13 16.65
CA VAL A 106 10.38 -8.50 16.47
C VAL A 106 10.88 -9.29 17.66
N ALA A 107 12.07 -9.89 17.55
CA ALA A 107 12.58 -10.84 18.52
C ALA A 107 13.19 -10.20 19.76
N SER A 108 13.71 -8.97 19.67
CA SER A 108 14.48 -8.35 20.76
C SER A 108 14.30 -6.83 20.79
N PRO A 109 14.62 -6.17 21.93
CA PRO A 109 14.63 -4.70 21.96
C PRO A 109 15.56 -4.05 20.96
N GLU A 110 16.69 -4.68 20.65
CA GLU A 110 17.60 -4.21 19.60
C GLU A 110 16.89 -4.20 18.24
N ASP A 111 16.16 -5.26 17.93
CA ASP A 111 15.39 -5.35 16.70
C ASP A 111 14.28 -4.29 16.66
N CYS A 112 13.72 -3.88 17.80
CA CYS A 112 12.73 -2.80 17.84
C CYS A 112 13.33 -1.49 17.34
N ARG A 113 14.53 -1.16 17.74
CA ARG A 113 15.21 0.06 17.31
C ARG A 113 15.48 0.01 15.80
N MET A 114 15.96 -1.13 15.32
CA MET A 114 16.20 -1.34 13.88
C MET A 114 14.91 -1.22 13.09
N ALA A 115 13.83 -1.86 13.57
CA ALA A 115 12.54 -1.82 12.90
C ALA A 115 12.02 -0.39 12.79
N LYS A 116 12.18 0.44 13.83
CA LYS A 116 11.78 1.84 13.80
C LYS A 116 12.52 2.61 12.71
N GLU A 117 13.82 2.40 12.60
CA GLU A 117 14.63 3.02 11.55
C GLU A 117 14.14 2.58 10.17
N PHE A 118 13.87 1.28 9.99
CA PHE A 118 13.48 0.74 8.69
C PHE A 118 12.08 1.16 8.27
N ILE A 119 11.14 1.28 9.20
CA ILE A 119 9.80 1.75 8.85
C ILE A 119 9.82 3.26 8.50
N ASP A 120 10.67 4.04 9.15
CA ASP A 120 10.85 5.44 8.79
C ASP A 120 11.45 5.57 7.39
N LYS A 121 12.43 4.74 7.06
CA LYS A 121 12.99 4.69 5.70
C LYS A 121 11.95 4.25 4.68
N ALA A 122 11.09 3.30 5.04
CA ALA A 122 10.03 2.84 4.17
C ALA A 122 9.06 3.98 3.85
N GLU A 123 8.69 4.77 4.84
CA GLU A 123 7.82 5.93 4.65
C GLU A 123 8.43 6.92 3.67
N ASN A 124 9.71 7.21 3.81
CA ASN A 124 10.41 8.18 2.97
C ASN A 124 10.68 7.67 1.55
N ASN A 125 10.85 6.37 1.38
CA ASN A 125 11.29 5.78 0.12
C ASN A 125 10.23 4.93 -0.57
N CYS A 126 9.00 4.97 -0.10
CA CYS A 126 7.89 4.25 -0.75
C CYS A 126 7.59 4.91 -2.10
N LEU A 127 7.87 4.19 -3.18
CA LEU A 127 7.72 4.74 -4.53
C LEU A 127 6.26 5.11 -4.85
N ILE A 128 5.31 4.38 -4.31
CA ILE A 128 3.89 4.69 -4.52
C ILE A 128 3.53 6.00 -3.82
N SER A 129 3.92 6.15 -2.54
CA SER A 129 3.68 7.39 -1.78
C SER A 129 4.31 8.60 -2.46
N ASN A 130 5.51 8.42 -3.02
CA ASN A 130 6.22 9.49 -3.70
C ASN A 130 5.62 9.86 -5.06
N SER A 131 4.71 9.02 -5.57
CA SER A 131 4.08 9.21 -6.88
C SER A 131 2.68 9.79 -6.81
N ILE A 132 2.15 10.05 -5.62
CA ILE A 132 0.76 10.51 -5.45
C ILE A 132 0.72 11.85 -4.71
N LYS A 133 -0.40 12.55 -4.82
CA LYS A 133 -0.61 13.85 -4.16
C LYS A 133 -1.10 13.72 -2.73
N SER A 134 -1.68 12.59 -2.38
CA SER A 134 -2.21 12.34 -1.04
C SER A 134 -1.09 12.43 -0.01
N LYS A 135 -1.41 13.00 1.17
CA LYS A 135 -0.48 12.97 2.29
C LYS A 135 -0.52 11.57 2.90
N VAL A 136 0.64 10.92 2.95
CA VAL A 136 0.76 9.58 3.54
C VAL A 136 1.41 9.71 4.91
N GLU A 137 0.74 9.17 5.93
CA GLU A 137 1.27 9.12 7.29
C GLU A 137 1.38 7.67 7.73
N VAL A 138 2.54 7.32 8.31
CA VAL A 138 2.78 5.99 8.83
C VAL A 138 2.94 6.08 10.33
N THR A 139 2.08 5.37 11.07
CA THR A 139 2.10 5.35 12.53
C THR A 139 2.31 3.91 12.99
N PRO A 140 3.57 3.49 13.19
CA PRO A 140 3.87 2.10 13.52
C PRO A 140 3.68 1.80 15.00
N GLU A 141 3.32 0.56 15.28
CA GLU A 141 3.39 -0.03 16.61
C GLU A 141 4.44 -1.14 16.52
N ILE A 142 5.52 -1.01 17.26
CA ILE A 142 6.62 -1.97 17.22
C ILE A 142 6.84 -2.53 18.62
N LYS A 143 6.86 -3.87 18.73
CA LYS A 143 7.07 -4.50 20.02
C LYS A 143 7.73 -5.86 19.88
N THR A 144 8.27 -6.34 20.99
CA THR A 144 8.77 -7.71 21.06
C THR A 144 7.62 -8.64 21.41
N GLU A 145 7.79 -9.91 21.08
CA GLU A 145 6.89 -10.97 21.51
C GLU A 145 7.11 -11.16 23.01
N ALA A 146 6.11 -10.87 23.79
CA ALA A 146 6.17 -11.00 25.25
C ALA A 146 5.50 -12.28 25.69
#